data_4499acf9cd9e2e2b57674b959e0367ab
#
_entry.id   4499acf9cd9e2e2b57674b959e0367ab
#
_cell.length_a   1.000
_cell.length_b   1.000
_cell.length_c   1.000
_cell.angle_alpha   90.00
_cell.angle_beta   90.00
_cell.angle_gamma   90.00
#
_symmetry.space_group_name_H-M   'P 1'
#
loop_
_entity.id
_entity.type
_entity.pdbx_description
1 polymer ?
#
loop_
_entity_poly.entity_id
_entity_poly.type
_entity_poly.pdbx_seq_one_letter_code
_entity_poly.pdbx_strand_id
1 'polypeptide(L)'
;IGGYSLAGLFALWCGYESDLFTAVTAASPSVWYPGWMDYVGHRKPKAGRIYLSLGDAEAKMKQPVMATVADNITALYDMLKKYSDVRSFLEWNVGGHFREPALRTAKAFVWAVGW
;
A
#
# COMPACT_ATOMS: atom_id res chain seq x y z
N ILE A 1 -2.75 1.17 -11.84
CA ILE A 1 -3.48 0.07 -11.20
C ILE A 1 -3.72 0.41 -9.73
N GLY A 2 -4.85 -0.04 -9.20
CA GLY A 2 -5.14 0.18 -7.80
C GLY A 2 -6.07 -0.87 -7.22
N GLY A 3 -6.11 -0.94 -5.90
CA GLY A 3 -6.99 -1.86 -5.21
C GLY A 3 -7.10 -1.57 -3.73
N TYR A 4 -8.03 -2.25 -3.09
CA TYR A 4 -8.32 -2.18 -1.66
C TYR A 4 -8.08 -3.56 -1.04
N SER A 5 -7.50 -3.62 0.15
CA SER A 5 -7.29 -4.86 0.89
C SER A 5 -6.39 -5.84 0.10
N LEU A 6 -6.83 -7.06 -0.17
CA LEU A 6 -6.06 -8.03 -0.93
C LEU A 6 -5.82 -7.57 -2.37
N ALA A 7 -6.79 -6.88 -2.98
CA ALA A 7 -6.59 -6.27 -4.30
C ALA A 7 -5.54 -5.16 -4.25
N GLY A 8 -5.41 -4.46 -3.13
CA GLY A 8 -4.32 -3.50 -2.91
C GLY A 8 -2.95 -4.17 -2.88
N LEU A 9 -2.85 -5.31 -2.23
CA LEU A 9 -1.63 -6.12 -2.25
C LEU A 9 -1.29 -6.58 -3.66
N PHE A 10 -2.29 -7.06 -4.41
CA PHE A 10 -2.09 -7.46 -5.80
C PHE A 10 -1.62 -6.30 -6.67
N ALA A 11 -2.21 -5.11 -6.49
CA ALA A 11 -1.78 -3.92 -7.23
C ALA A 11 -0.32 -3.58 -6.94
N LEU A 12 0.10 -3.66 -5.68
CA LEU A 12 1.50 -3.45 -5.29
C LEU A 12 2.42 -4.47 -5.98
N TRP A 13 2.03 -5.75 -5.94
CA TRP A 13 2.80 -6.80 -6.58
C TRP A 13 2.96 -6.54 -8.08
N CYS A 14 1.90 -6.11 -8.77
CA CYS A 14 1.98 -5.73 -10.18
C CYS A 14 2.96 -4.59 -10.41
N GLY A 15 2.99 -3.60 -9.51
CA GLY A 15 3.93 -2.48 -9.61
C GLY A 15 5.38 -2.88 -9.42
N TYR A 16 5.65 -3.97 -8.72
CA TYR A 16 7.00 -4.53 -8.59
C TYR A 16 7.39 -5.40 -9.80
N GLU A 17 6.43 -6.17 -10.35
CA GLU A 17 6.70 -7.18 -11.38
C GLU A 17 6.64 -6.63 -12.81
N SER A 18 5.88 -5.58 -13.05
CA SER A 18 5.61 -5.08 -14.40
C SER A 18 5.89 -3.58 -14.51
N ASP A 19 6.42 -3.16 -15.65
CA ASP A 19 6.63 -1.75 -16.00
C ASP A 19 5.44 -1.14 -16.74
N LEU A 20 4.34 -1.88 -16.89
CA LEU A 20 3.12 -1.38 -17.54
C LEU A 20 2.41 -0.29 -16.73
N PHE A 21 2.61 -0.26 -15.41
CA PHE A 21 1.88 0.63 -14.53
C PHE A 21 2.79 1.75 -14.02
N THR A 22 2.48 2.98 -14.43
CA THR A 22 3.23 4.16 -13.98
C THR A 22 2.90 4.52 -12.53
N ALA A 23 1.68 4.25 -12.09
CA ALA A 23 1.23 4.52 -10.73
C ALA A 23 0.49 3.32 -10.15
N VAL A 24 0.72 3.08 -8.87
CA VAL A 24 0.04 2.05 -8.07
C VAL A 24 -0.64 2.72 -6.90
N THR A 25 -1.90 2.37 -6.66
CA THR A 25 -2.62 2.80 -5.47
C THR A 25 -3.05 1.59 -4.65
N ALA A 26 -2.73 1.59 -3.38
CA ALA A 26 -3.06 0.49 -2.47
C ALA A 26 -3.70 1.04 -1.21
N ALA A 27 -5.02 0.98 -1.15
CA ALA A 27 -5.80 1.40 0.00
C ALA A 27 -5.96 0.21 0.95
N SER A 28 -5.51 0.37 2.19
CA SER A 28 -5.52 -0.67 3.22
C SER A 28 -5.05 -2.03 2.68
N PRO A 29 -3.87 -2.08 2.04
CA PRO A 29 -3.42 -3.33 1.42
C PRO A 29 -3.10 -4.39 2.47
N SER A 30 -3.29 -5.66 2.09
CA SER A 30 -3.03 -6.80 2.98
C SER A 30 -1.53 -7.10 3.11
N VAL A 31 -0.74 -6.09 3.52
CA VAL A 31 0.73 -6.19 3.62
C VAL A 31 1.20 -7.09 4.78
N TRP A 32 0.25 -7.58 5.57
CA TRP A 32 0.47 -8.64 6.56
C TRP A 32 0.65 -10.03 5.91
N TYR A 33 0.38 -10.15 4.62
CA TYR A 33 0.41 -11.43 3.90
C TYR A 33 1.78 -12.09 4.05
N PRO A 34 1.84 -13.39 4.40
CA PRO A 34 3.10 -14.08 4.62
C PRO A 34 4.05 -13.99 3.43
N GLY A 35 5.31 -13.65 3.70
CA GLY A 35 6.34 -13.53 2.67
C GLY A 35 6.38 -12.20 1.94
N TRP A 36 5.38 -11.32 2.12
CA TRP A 36 5.35 -10.03 1.41
C TRP A 36 6.53 -9.13 1.76
N MET A 37 6.83 -8.98 3.05
CA MET A 37 7.94 -8.11 3.48
C MET A 37 9.30 -8.62 3.03
N ASP A 38 9.50 -9.93 2.98
CA ASP A 38 10.73 -10.52 2.41
C ASP A 38 10.82 -10.24 0.91
N TYR A 39 9.71 -10.37 0.21
CA TYR A 39 9.65 -10.09 -1.22
C TYR A 39 10.06 -8.65 -1.55
N VAL A 40 9.48 -7.66 -0.88
CA VAL A 40 9.77 -6.24 -1.14
C VAL A 40 11.14 -5.82 -0.61
N GLY A 41 11.66 -6.51 0.40
CA GLY A 41 12.97 -6.19 0.99
C GLY A 41 14.14 -6.39 0.03
N HIS A 42 13.97 -7.21 -1.01
CA HIS A 42 15.00 -7.54 -1.99
C HIS A 42 14.72 -6.97 -3.39
N ARG A 43 13.70 -6.11 -3.53
CA ARG A 43 13.25 -5.62 -4.83
C ARG A 43 12.99 -4.13 -4.82
N LYS A 44 13.24 -3.51 -5.98
CA LYS A 44 12.81 -2.15 -6.26
C LYS A 44 11.55 -2.19 -7.13
N PRO A 45 10.52 -1.39 -6.84
CA PRO A 45 9.36 -1.35 -7.71
C PRO A 45 9.69 -0.78 -9.09
N LYS A 46 8.99 -1.25 -10.10
CA LYS A 46 9.07 -0.72 -11.47
C LYS A 46 8.15 0.48 -11.66
N ALA A 47 7.06 0.56 -10.88
CA ALA A 47 6.18 1.73 -10.89
C ALA A 47 6.90 2.95 -10.29
N GLY A 48 6.75 4.10 -10.94
CA GLY A 48 7.39 5.34 -10.49
C GLY A 48 6.61 6.10 -9.43
N ARG A 49 5.34 5.76 -9.19
CA ARG A 49 4.48 6.42 -8.21
C ARG A 49 3.69 5.38 -7.44
N ILE A 50 3.75 5.44 -6.11
CA ILE A 50 3.08 4.47 -5.25
C ILE A 50 2.38 5.19 -4.10
N TYR A 51 1.07 5.01 -4.02
CA TYR A 51 0.25 5.52 -2.92
C TYR A 51 -0.14 4.37 -2.01
N LEU A 52 0.04 4.58 -0.72
CA LEU A 52 -0.36 3.64 0.33
C LEU A 52 -1.31 4.35 1.28
N SER A 53 -2.32 3.67 1.78
CA SER A 53 -3.12 4.19 2.89
C SER A 53 -3.49 3.07 3.86
N LEU A 54 -3.74 3.46 5.11
CA LEU A 54 -4.17 2.53 6.15
C LEU A 54 -5.07 3.27 7.14
N GLY A 55 -6.04 2.56 7.71
CA GLY A 55 -6.79 3.06 8.84
C GLY A 55 -5.96 2.98 10.12
N ASP A 56 -6.03 4.01 10.96
CA ASP A 56 -5.21 4.10 12.18
C ASP A 56 -5.58 3.08 13.26
N ALA A 57 -6.74 2.41 13.11
CA ALA A 57 -7.19 1.35 14.01
C ALA A 57 -7.00 -0.07 13.44
N GLU A 58 -6.40 -0.24 12.27
CA GLU A 58 -6.28 -1.56 11.63
C GLU A 58 -5.33 -2.49 12.38
N ALA A 59 -4.34 -1.97 13.08
CA ALA A 59 -3.44 -2.78 13.91
C ALA A 59 -4.12 -3.38 15.14
N LYS A 60 -5.35 -2.96 15.46
CA LYS A 60 -6.14 -3.49 16.59
C LYS A 60 -6.92 -4.76 16.24
N MET A 61 -6.64 -5.37 15.11
CA MET A 61 -7.29 -6.63 14.72
C MET A 61 -6.94 -7.76 15.68
N LYS A 62 -7.90 -8.66 15.91
CA LYS A 62 -7.73 -9.78 16.84
C LYS A 62 -6.76 -10.85 16.32
N GLN A 63 -6.70 -11.03 15.01
CA GLN A 63 -5.82 -12.03 14.39
C GLN A 63 -4.38 -11.48 14.39
N PRO A 64 -3.41 -12.15 15.06
CA PRO A 64 -2.08 -11.59 15.30
C PRO A 64 -1.29 -11.25 14.02
N VAL A 65 -1.39 -12.09 12.98
CA VAL A 65 -0.69 -11.85 11.72
C VAL A 65 -1.24 -10.59 11.03
N MET A 66 -2.56 -10.42 11.02
CA MET A 66 -3.20 -9.25 10.42
C MET A 66 -2.92 -7.97 11.20
N ALA A 67 -2.72 -8.08 12.52
CA ALA A 67 -2.38 -6.93 13.37
C ALA A 67 -1.00 -6.33 13.05
N THR A 68 -0.14 -7.03 12.31
CA THR A 68 1.17 -6.52 11.89
C THR A 68 1.09 -5.50 10.76
N VAL A 69 -0.10 -5.21 10.24
CA VAL A 69 -0.31 -4.38 9.06
C VAL A 69 0.28 -2.97 9.19
N ALA A 70 0.13 -2.35 10.35
CA ALA A 70 0.63 -0.98 10.56
C ALA A 70 2.16 -0.92 10.53
N ASP A 71 2.84 -1.85 11.21
CA ASP A 71 4.29 -1.92 11.20
C ASP A 71 4.81 -2.26 9.79
N ASN A 72 4.15 -3.17 9.10
CA ASN A 72 4.55 -3.59 7.76
C ASN A 72 4.39 -2.46 6.75
N ILE A 73 3.28 -1.71 6.75
CA ILE A 73 3.09 -0.62 5.80
C ILE A 73 4.06 0.53 6.05
N THR A 74 4.39 0.79 7.32
CA THR A 74 5.38 1.80 7.69
C THR A 74 6.77 1.39 7.17
N ALA A 75 7.15 0.14 7.39
CA ALA A 75 8.44 -0.39 6.91
C ALA A 75 8.50 -0.36 5.37
N LEU A 76 7.42 -0.73 4.70
CA LEU A 76 7.34 -0.65 3.23
C LEU A 76 7.53 0.78 2.74
N TYR A 77 6.85 1.73 3.36
CA TYR A 77 6.98 3.15 3.00
C TYR A 77 8.42 3.64 3.20
N ASP A 78 9.06 3.26 4.31
CA ASP A 78 10.46 3.61 4.57
C ASP A 78 11.40 3.05 3.49
N MET A 79 11.16 1.83 3.03
CA MET A 79 11.91 1.24 1.90
C MET A 79 11.72 2.04 0.61
N LEU A 80 10.47 2.43 0.30
CA LEU A 80 10.16 3.18 -0.92
C LEU A 80 10.80 4.56 -0.93
N LYS A 81 10.86 5.22 0.21
CA LYS A 81 11.48 6.56 0.33
C LYS A 81 12.97 6.58 0.01
N LYS A 82 13.63 5.44 0.04
CA LYS A 82 15.06 5.33 -0.29
C LYS A 82 15.34 5.46 -1.78
N TYR A 83 14.33 5.28 -2.62
CA TYR A 83 14.47 5.38 -4.07
C TYR A 83 14.09 6.77 -4.55
N SER A 84 15.07 7.56 -5.00
CA SER A 84 14.84 8.95 -5.42
C SER A 84 13.95 9.07 -6.67
N ASP A 85 13.89 8.02 -7.48
CA ASP A 85 13.07 7.97 -8.70
C ASP A 85 11.68 7.37 -8.48
N VAL A 86 11.32 7.02 -7.24
CA VAL A 86 9.99 6.54 -6.88
C VAL A 86 9.32 7.58 -5.98
N ARG A 87 8.21 8.13 -6.46
CA ARG A 87 7.38 9.03 -5.65
C ARG A 87 6.39 8.20 -4.85
N SER A 88 6.50 8.23 -3.53
CA SER A 88 5.64 7.46 -2.66
C SER A 88 4.94 8.35 -1.64
N PHE A 89 3.77 7.91 -1.18
CA PHE A 89 2.98 8.61 -0.18
C PHE A 89 2.25 7.59 0.68
N LEU A 90 2.26 7.81 1.98
CA LEU A 90 1.48 7.02 2.94
C LEU A 90 0.48 7.96 3.63
N GLU A 91 -0.82 7.68 3.45
CA GLU A 91 -1.89 8.41 4.10
C GLU A 91 -2.52 7.56 5.20
N TRP A 92 -2.64 8.13 6.40
CA TRP A 92 -3.38 7.51 7.50
C TRP A 92 -4.81 8.05 7.51
N ASN A 93 -5.78 7.13 7.63
CA ASN A 93 -7.20 7.46 7.73
C ASN A 93 -7.72 7.08 9.11
N VAL A 94 -8.78 7.73 9.57
CA VAL A 94 -9.44 7.40 10.83
C VAL A 94 -10.19 6.08 10.68
N GLY A 95 -10.02 5.16 11.62
CA GLY A 95 -10.82 3.97 11.74
C GLY A 95 -10.15 2.67 11.34
N GLY A 96 -10.95 1.62 11.28
CA GLY A 96 -10.53 0.27 10.95
C GLY A 96 -10.54 -0.01 9.45
N HIS A 97 -10.40 -1.30 9.12
CA HIS A 97 -10.22 -1.77 7.74
C HIS A 97 -11.42 -1.45 6.83
N PHE A 98 -12.62 -1.48 7.37
CA PHE A 98 -13.85 -1.32 6.56
C PHE A 98 -14.46 0.08 6.63
N ARG A 99 -13.74 1.06 7.18
CA ARG A 99 -14.25 2.42 7.24
C ARG A 99 -14.03 3.16 5.93
N GLU A 100 -15.12 3.54 5.28
CA GLU A 100 -15.15 4.38 4.07
C GLU A 100 -14.24 3.86 2.93
N PRO A 101 -14.33 2.58 2.53
CA PRO A 101 -13.43 2.04 1.51
C PRO A 101 -13.58 2.75 0.15
N ALA A 102 -14.78 3.19 -0.20
CA ALA A 102 -15.00 3.91 -1.46
C ALA A 102 -14.29 5.25 -1.47
N LEU A 103 -14.36 6.02 -0.37
CA LEU A 103 -13.67 7.31 -0.25
C LEU A 103 -12.15 7.12 -0.28
N ARG A 104 -11.64 6.13 0.43
CA ARG A 104 -10.21 5.83 0.47
C ARG A 104 -9.67 5.47 -0.90
N THR A 105 -10.42 4.67 -1.65
CA THR A 105 -10.07 4.28 -3.01
C THR A 105 -10.10 5.49 -3.95
N ALA A 106 -11.13 6.33 -3.84
CA ALA A 106 -11.25 7.53 -4.67
C ALA A 106 -10.09 8.51 -4.43
N LYS A 107 -9.73 8.76 -3.17
CA LYS A 107 -8.60 9.62 -2.83
C LYS A 107 -7.29 9.10 -3.43
N ALA A 108 -7.10 7.79 -3.40
CA ALA A 108 -5.93 7.16 -3.97
C ALA A 108 -5.82 7.40 -5.48
N PHE A 109 -6.90 7.22 -6.22
CA PHE A 109 -6.91 7.44 -7.65
C PHE A 109 -6.74 8.92 -8.01
N VAL A 110 -7.31 9.84 -7.23
CA VAL A 110 -7.08 11.28 -7.41
C VAL A 110 -5.59 11.60 -7.30
N TRP A 111 -4.92 11.05 -6.28
CA TRP A 111 -3.48 11.22 -6.13
C TRP A 111 -2.72 10.63 -7.33
N ALA A 112 -3.11 9.45 -7.81
CA ALA A 112 -2.42 8.74 -8.88
C ALA A 112 -2.46 9.51 -10.21
N VAL A 113 -3.56 10.21 -10.52
CA VAL A 113 -3.67 11.00 -11.75
C VAL A 113 -3.11 12.42 -11.61
N GLY A 114 -2.61 12.78 -10.42
CA GLY A 114 -1.94 14.06 -10.19
C GLY A 114 -2.86 15.26 -10.00
N TRP A 115 -4.07 15.05 -9.53
CA TRP A 115 -5.06 16.12 -9.28
C TRP A 115 -5.03 16.63 -7.84
#